data_93e309a6ca5e4cab57e0564fea2fc4f6
#
_entry.id   93e309a6ca5e4cab57e0564fea2fc4f6
#
_cell.length_a   1.000
_cell.length_b   1.000
_cell.length_c   1.000
_cell.angle_alpha   90.00
_cell.angle_beta   90.00
_cell.angle_gamma   90.00
#
_symmetry.space_group_name_H-M   'P 1'
#
loop_
_entity.id
_entity.type
_entity.pdbx_description
1 polymer ?
#
loop_
_entity_poly.entity_id
_entity_poly.type
_entity_poly.pdbx_seq_one_letter_code
_entity_poly.pdbx_strand_id
1 'polypeptide(L)'
;TPLLDALGVTISDDHLRLALTHRSFANENGNLPNNERLEFLGDAVLGLSVANQLYDQYPSRPESDISKMRASIVSRFGLADIAREINLGRHILLGRGELVTEGREKDSILADTTEALLGSIYLEHGFETARGVVLRLFEEKINTASASNIHRDWKTTLQERAAELKYPMPVYDA
;
A
#
# COMPACT_ATOMS: atom_id res chain seq x y z
N THR A 1 -10.59 -8.36 17.58
CA THR A 1 -11.12 -8.84 16.30
C THR A 1 -9.99 -9.37 15.43
N PRO A 2 -10.25 -10.28 14.47
CA PRO A 2 -9.20 -10.79 13.58
C PRO A 2 -8.43 -9.70 12.83
N LEU A 3 -9.10 -8.64 12.39
CA LEU A 3 -8.45 -7.53 11.70
C LEU A 3 -7.51 -6.77 12.64
N LEU A 4 -7.95 -6.42 13.83
CA LEU A 4 -7.12 -5.72 14.83
C LEU A 4 -5.95 -6.59 15.27
N ASP A 5 -6.17 -7.90 15.41
CA ASP A 5 -5.11 -8.85 15.75
C ASP A 5 -4.03 -8.89 14.65
N ALA A 6 -4.46 -8.89 13.40
CA ALA A 6 -3.54 -8.85 12.25
C ALA A 6 -2.76 -7.53 12.19
N LEU A 7 -3.39 -6.41 12.53
CA LEU A 7 -2.74 -5.11 12.61
C LEU A 7 -1.83 -4.97 13.85
N GLY A 8 -2.13 -5.71 14.90
CA GLY A 8 -1.36 -5.71 16.15
C GLY A 8 -1.54 -4.43 16.98
N VAL A 9 -2.60 -3.69 16.75
CA VAL A 9 -2.94 -2.47 17.49
C VAL A 9 -4.44 -2.41 17.72
N THR A 10 -4.86 -1.59 18.68
CA THR A 10 -6.27 -1.29 18.89
C THR A 10 -6.67 -0.06 18.07
N ILE A 11 -7.91 -0.06 17.60
CA ILE A 11 -8.54 1.10 16.96
C ILE A 11 -9.92 1.24 17.60
N SER A 12 -10.32 2.44 17.95
CA SER A 12 -11.66 2.68 18.47
C SER A 12 -12.74 2.26 17.47
N ASP A 13 -13.90 1.86 17.95
CA ASP A 13 -15.00 1.42 17.07
C ASP A 13 -15.39 2.51 16.06
N ASP A 14 -15.43 3.77 16.47
CA ASP A 14 -15.77 4.89 15.61
C ASP A 14 -14.74 5.08 14.48
N HIS A 15 -13.46 5.08 14.80
CA HIS A 15 -12.39 5.20 13.80
C HIS A 15 -12.32 3.99 12.89
N LEU A 16 -12.47 2.79 13.45
CA LEU A 16 -12.47 1.56 12.65
C LEU A 16 -13.62 1.55 11.66
N ARG A 17 -14.83 1.88 12.11
CA ARG A 17 -15.99 1.95 11.24
C ARG A 17 -15.80 2.99 10.13
N LEU A 18 -15.28 4.18 10.48
CA LEU A 18 -15.01 5.22 9.49
C LEU A 18 -13.98 4.76 8.46
N ALA A 19 -12.88 4.15 8.90
CA ALA A 19 -11.84 3.63 8.01
C ALA A 19 -12.36 2.57 7.04
N LEU A 20 -13.31 1.75 7.49
CA LEU A 20 -13.91 0.67 6.69
C LEU A 20 -15.10 1.12 5.84
N THR A 21 -15.54 2.36 5.96
CA THR A 21 -16.71 2.88 5.23
C THR A 21 -16.29 3.44 3.88
N HIS A 22 -16.54 2.67 2.83
CA HIS A 22 -16.37 3.12 1.44
C HIS A 22 -17.49 4.12 1.08
N ARG A 23 -17.20 5.05 0.19
CA ARG A 23 -18.18 6.07 -0.26
C ARG A 23 -19.48 5.47 -0.80
N SER A 24 -19.42 4.30 -1.44
CA SER A 24 -20.61 3.64 -1.97
C SER A 24 -21.58 3.25 -0.85
N PHE A 25 -21.08 2.73 0.26
CA PHE A 25 -21.88 2.43 1.44
C PHE A 25 -22.42 3.71 2.09
N ALA A 26 -21.59 4.71 2.24
CA ALA A 26 -21.97 6.00 2.81
C ALA A 26 -23.12 6.64 2.02
N ASN A 27 -23.03 6.64 0.70
CA ASN A 27 -24.04 7.22 -0.18
C ASN A 27 -25.39 6.49 -0.09
N GLU A 28 -25.38 5.17 0.07
CA GLU A 28 -26.60 4.36 0.20
C GLU A 28 -27.24 4.45 1.59
N ASN A 29 -26.52 4.94 2.59
CA ASN A 29 -26.97 4.97 3.98
C ASN A 29 -27.07 6.39 4.55
N GLY A 30 -27.59 7.33 3.74
CA GLY A 30 -27.88 8.69 4.20
C GLY A 30 -26.66 9.61 4.18
N ASN A 31 -25.75 9.40 3.26
CA ASN A 31 -24.54 10.22 3.10
C ASN A 31 -23.69 10.29 4.39
N LEU A 32 -23.41 9.13 4.94
CA LEU A 32 -22.51 9.00 6.08
C LEU A 32 -21.10 9.53 5.76
N PRO A 33 -20.30 9.89 6.74
CA PRO A 33 -18.86 10.08 6.52
C PRO A 33 -18.23 8.82 5.97
N ASN A 34 -17.29 8.98 5.04
CA ASN A 34 -16.54 7.91 4.42
C ASN A 34 -15.05 7.99 4.74
N ASN A 35 -14.26 7.07 4.20
CA ASN A 35 -12.85 6.91 4.56
C ASN A 35 -11.87 7.75 3.73
N GLU A 36 -12.32 8.60 2.80
CA GLU A 36 -11.43 9.30 1.86
C GLU A 36 -10.43 10.23 2.55
N ARG A 37 -10.84 10.95 3.60
CA ARG A 37 -9.91 11.82 4.36
C ARG A 37 -8.89 11.03 5.16
N LEU A 38 -9.28 9.89 5.70
CA LEU A 38 -8.34 8.98 6.39
C LEU A 38 -7.35 8.35 5.42
N GLU A 39 -7.80 7.98 4.23
CA GLU A 39 -6.95 7.52 3.14
C GLU A 39 -5.88 8.54 2.79
N PHE A 40 -6.27 9.79 2.60
CA PHE A 40 -5.35 10.90 2.34
C PHE A 40 -4.26 11.01 3.42
N LEU A 41 -4.67 10.98 4.68
CA LEU A 41 -3.73 11.05 5.82
C LEU A 41 -2.83 9.81 5.88
N GLY A 42 -3.43 8.64 5.71
CA GLY A 42 -2.71 7.37 5.74
C GLY A 42 -1.68 7.23 4.61
N ASP A 43 -1.96 7.79 3.45
CA ASP A 43 -1.02 7.85 2.33
C ASP A 43 0.28 8.56 2.74
N ALA A 44 0.16 9.70 3.42
CA ALA A 44 1.32 10.44 3.92
C ALA A 44 2.10 9.68 5.00
N VAL A 45 1.38 9.03 5.91
CA VAL A 45 1.99 8.20 6.97
C VAL A 45 2.75 7.03 6.36
N LEU A 46 2.16 6.34 5.41
CA LEU A 46 2.78 5.22 4.69
C LEU A 46 4.03 5.69 3.94
N GLY A 47 3.90 6.75 3.16
CA GLY A 47 5.00 7.29 2.35
C GLY A 47 6.21 7.67 3.19
N LEU A 48 6.00 8.37 4.29
CA LEU A 48 7.08 8.77 5.21
C LEU A 48 7.71 7.54 5.90
N SER A 49 6.89 6.61 6.38
CA SER A 49 7.38 5.41 7.07
C SER A 49 8.29 4.57 6.17
N VAL A 50 7.86 4.34 4.93
CA VAL A 50 8.66 3.58 3.95
C VAL A 50 9.90 4.35 3.53
N ALA A 51 9.79 5.66 3.25
CA ALA A 51 10.94 6.49 2.87
C ALA A 51 12.01 6.51 3.98
N ASN A 52 11.59 6.67 5.22
CA ASN A 52 12.50 6.65 6.37
C ASN A 52 13.23 5.31 6.48
N GLN A 53 12.52 4.20 6.34
CA GLN A 53 13.13 2.87 6.41
C GLN A 53 14.10 2.61 5.25
N LEU A 54 13.75 3.00 4.04
CA LEU A 54 14.62 2.84 2.88
C LEU A 54 15.89 3.69 3.02
N TYR A 55 15.76 4.91 3.52
CA TYR A 55 16.88 5.78 3.78
C TYR A 55 17.89 5.14 4.77
N ASP A 56 17.38 4.58 5.85
CA ASP A 56 18.20 3.96 6.89
C ASP A 56 18.78 2.60 6.46
N GLN A 57 17.98 1.78 5.79
CA GLN A 57 18.34 0.40 5.45
C GLN A 57 19.29 0.31 4.24
N TYR A 58 19.16 1.25 3.31
CA TYR A 58 19.91 1.24 2.05
C TYR A 58 20.76 2.51 1.87
N PRO A 59 21.71 2.79 2.80
CA PRO A 59 22.45 4.06 2.81
C PRO A 59 23.36 4.26 1.59
N SER A 60 23.72 3.17 0.89
CA SER A 60 24.57 3.23 -0.30
C SER A 60 23.80 3.43 -1.60
N ARG A 61 22.47 3.34 -1.56
CA ARG A 61 21.65 3.49 -2.74
C ARG A 61 21.36 4.96 -3.05
N PRO A 62 21.48 5.38 -4.32
CA PRO A 62 21.13 6.75 -4.70
C PRO A 62 19.64 7.02 -4.58
N GLU A 63 19.27 8.30 -4.54
CA GLU A 63 17.87 8.73 -4.43
C GLU A 63 16.99 8.11 -5.52
N SER A 64 17.47 8.02 -6.75
CA SER A 64 16.73 7.43 -7.86
C SER A 64 16.30 5.98 -7.59
N ASP A 65 17.14 5.19 -6.92
CA ASP A 65 16.83 3.81 -6.57
C ASP A 65 15.80 3.73 -5.44
N ILE A 66 16.03 4.43 -4.34
CA ILE A 66 15.12 4.38 -3.19
C ILE A 66 13.75 4.99 -3.51
N SER A 67 13.70 5.97 -4.41
CA SER A 67 12.45 6.54 -4.91
C SER A 67 11.63 5.50 -5.70
N LYS A 68 12.27 4.74 -6.58
CA LYS A 68 11.64 3.64 -7.33
C LYS A 68 11.20 2.50 -6.41
N MET A 69 12.01 2.16 -5.43
CA MET A 69 11.68 1.14 -4.44
C MET A 69 10.42 1.55 -3.66
N ARG A 70 10.36 2.78 -3.16
CA ARG A 70 9.17 3.29 -2.48
C ARG A 70 7.94 3.24 -3.38
N ALA A 71 8.03 3.73 -4.61
CA ALA A 71 6.92 3.74 -5.54
C ALA A 71 6.35 2.34 -5.78
N SER A 72 7.20 1.32 -5.85
CA SER A 72 6.78 -0.08 -5.99
C SER A 72 6.10 -0.61 -4.74
N ILE A 73 6.67 -0.35 -3.56
CA ILE A 73 6.16 -0.84 -2.28
C ILE A 73 4.79 -0.25 -1.96
N VAL A 74 4.62 1.06 -2.13
CA VAL A 74 3.38 1.78 -1.81
C VAL A 74 2.41 1.86 -2.98
N SER A 75 2.68 1.14 -4.06
CA SER A 75 1.77 1.07 -5.20
C SER A 75 0.41 0.48 -4.82
N ARG A 76 -0.58 0.71 -5.68
CA ARG A 76 -1.90 0.07 -5.52
C ARG A 76 -1.79 -1.43 -5.35
N PHE A 77 -0.95 -2.10 -6.13
CA PHE A 77 -0.74 -3.54 -6.05
C PHE A 77 -0.04 -3.94 -4.75
N GLY A 78 0.97 -3.19 -4.31
CA GLY A 78 1.65 -3.44 -3.04
C GLY A 78 0.70 -3.34 -1.85
N LEU A 79 -0.12 -2.30 -1.82
CA LEU A 79 -1.13 -2.11 -0.77
C LEU A 79 -2.23 -3.17 -0.82
N ALA A 80 -2.71 -3.53 -2.01
CA ALA A 80 -3.73 -4.56 -2.16
C ALA A 80 -3.23 -5.94 -1.70
N ASP A 81 -1.96 -6.27 -1.93
CA ASP A 81 -1.34 -7.49 -1.42
C ASP A 81 -1.38 -7.54 0.11
N ILE A 82 -1.01 -6.43 0.76
CA ILE A 82 -1.08 -6.34 2.23
C ILE A 82 -2.52 -6.49 2.72
N ALA A 83 -3.47 -5.82 2.06
CA ALA A 83 -4.89 -5.95 2.38
C ALA A 83 -5.37 -7.40 2.33
N ARG A 84 -4.94 -8.16 1.33
CA ARG A 84 -5.28 -9.59 1.20
C ARG A 84 -4.63 -10.43 2.29
N GLU A 85 -3.39 -10.16 2.66
CA GLU A 85 -2.71 -10.86 3.74
C GLU A 85 -3.45 -10.74 5.09
N ILE A 86 -4.04 -9.59 5.35
CA ILE A 86 -4.81 -9.35 6.59
C ILE A 86 -6.31 -9.60 6.44
N ASN A 87 -6.75 -10.15 5.30
CA ASN A 87 -8.16 -10.43 5.00
C ASN A 87 -9.07 -9.18 5.13
N LEU A 88 -8.56 -8.03 4.70
CA LEU A 88 -9.25 -6.74 4.86
C LEU A 88 -10.58 -6.69 4.12
N GLY A 89 -10.65 -7.24 2.91
CA GLY A 89 -11.82 -7.11 2.03
C GLY A 89 -13.15 -7.49 2.68
N ARG A 90 -13.15 -8.54 3.50
CA ARG A 90 -14.36 -9.02 4.19
C ARG A 90 -14.92 -8.03 5.21
N HIS A 91 -14.11 -7.08 5.68
CA HIS A 91 -14.50 -6.10 6.70
C HIS A 91 -14.97 -4.77 6.10
N ILE A 92 -14.75 -4.54 4.81
CA ILE A 92 -15.07 -3.27 4.16
C ILE A 92 -16.59 -3.13 3.98
N LEU A 93 -17.13 -1.99 4.36
CA LEU A 93 -18.54 -1.64 4.16
C LEU A 93 -18.70 -1.04 2.76
N LEU A 94 -19.37 -1.78 1.88
CA LEU A 94 -19.59 -1.44 0.48
C LEU A 94 -21.07 -1.31 0.17
N GLY A 95 -21.42 -0.41 -0.74
CA GLY A 95 -22.76 -0.35 -1.31
C GLY A 95 -23.06 -1.56 -2.19
N ARG A 96 -24.33 -1.78 -2.47
CA ARG A 96 -24.82 -2.94 -3.26
C ARG A 96 -24.19 -3.02 -4.64
N GLY A 97 -24.05 -1.89 -5.33
CA GLY A 97 -23.43 -1.84 -6.65
C GLY A 97 -21.98 -2.34 -6.65
N GLU A 98 -21.21 -1.95 -5.64
CA GLU A 98 -19.84 -2.42 -5.49
C GLU A 98 -19.77 -3.90 -5.12
N LEU A 99 -20.69 -4.39 -4.28
CA LEU A 99 -20.76 -5.81 -3.93
C LEU A 99 -21.07 -6.68 -5.14
N VAL A 100 -21.97 -6.24 -6.01
CA VAL A 100 -22.34 -6.96 -7.25
C VAL A 100 -21.14 -7.08 -8.20
N THR A 101 -20.26 -6.08 -8.24
CA THR A 101 -19.08 -6.07 -9.09
C THR A 101 -17.80 -6.53 -8.35
N GLU A 102 -17.97 -7.28 -7.28
CA GLU A 102 -16.88 -7.83 -6.48
C GLU A 102 -15.94 -6.75 -5.90
N GLY A 103 -16.50 -5.68 -5.36
CA GLY A 103 -15.75 -4.56 -4.80
C GLY A 103 -14.76 -4.95 -3.70
N ARG A 104 -15.04 -6.03 -2.95
CA ARG A 104 -14.16 -6.55 -1.90
C ARG A 104 -12.83 -7.06 -2.44
N GLU A 105 -12.75 -7.38 -3.73
CA GLU A 105 -11.56 -7.90 -4.41
C GLU A 105 -10.85 -6.84 -5.28
N LYS A 106 -11.42 -5.65 -5.41
CA LYS A 106 -10.82 -4.58 -6.23
C LYS A 106 -9.57 -4.02 -5.56
N ASP A 107 -8.46 -4.02 -6.28
CA ASP A 107 -7.18 -3.50 -5.80
C ASP A 107 -7.29 -2.06 -5.29
N SER A 108 -8.01 -1.19 -6.02
CA SER A 108 -8.18 0.20 -5.63
C SER A 108 -8.88 0.36 -4.28
N ILE A 109 -9.94 -0.38 -4.04
CA ILE A 109 -10.70 -0.33 -2.79
C ILE A 109 -9.87 -0.90 -1.63
N LEU A 110 -9.19 -2.02 -1.86
CA LEU A 110 -8.31 -2.63 -0.88
C LEU A 110 -7.14 -1.71 -0.50
N ALA A 111 -6.50 -1.12 -1.50
CA ALA A 111 -5.38 -0.19 -1.28
C ALA A 111 -5.82 1.05 -0.50
N ASP A 112 -6.89 1.70 -0.91
CA ASP A 112 -7.41 2.92 -0.28
C ASP A 112 -7.84 2.67 1.17
N THR A 113 -8.47 1.54 1.43
CA THR A 113 -8.90 1.16 2.79
C THR A 113 -7.71 0.84 3.69
N THR A 114 -6.67 0.23 3.16
CA THR A 114 -5.42 0.00 3.90
C THR A 114 -4.81 1.32 4.36
N GLU A 115 -4.75 2.31 3.48
CA GLU A 115 -4.27 3.65 3.83
C GLU A 115 -5.17 4.31 4.88
N ALA A 116 -6.49 4.17 4.75
CA ALA A 116 -7.44 4.71 5.73
C ALA A 116 -7.23 4.11 7.14
N LEU A 117 -6.95 2.82 7.22
CA LEU A 117 -6.61 2.17 8.50
C LEU A 117 -5.32 2.75 9.09
N LEU A 118 -4.29 2.96 8.28
CA LEU A 118 -3.05 3.59 8.74
C LEU A 118 -3.27 5.01 9.23
N GLY A 119 -4.13 5.77 8.57
CA GLY A 119 -4.54 7.11 9.02
C GLY A 119 -5.22 7.07 10.38
N SER A 120 -6.11 6.11 10.61
CA SER A 120 -6.78 5.91 11.92
C SER A 120 -5.81 5.55 13.02
N ILE A 121 -4.88 4.65 12.74
CA ILE A 121 -3.84 4.24 13.71
C ILE A 121 -2.98 5.45 14.09
N TYR A 122 -2.60 6.26 13.10
CA TYR A 122 -1.85 7.49 13.33
C TYR A 122 -2.60 8.47 14.25
N LEU A 123 -3.89 8.69 14.00
CA LEU A 123 -4.68 9.62 14.81
C LEU A 123 -4.82 9.17 16.26
N GLU A 124 -4.96 7.87 16.49
CA GLU A 124 -5.12 7.33 17.84
C GLU A 124 -3.81 7.15 18.60
N HIS A 125 -2.75 6.73 17.92
CA HIS A 125 -1.52 6.27 18.57
C HIS A 125 -0.28 7.09 18.24
N GLY A 126 -0.36 8.00 17.27
CA GLY A 126 0.78 8.78 16.82
C GLY A 126 1.62 8.07 15.77
N PHE A 127 2.64 8.80 15.29
CA PHE A 127 3.44 8.36 14.14
C PHE A 127 4.30 7.11 14.44
N GLU A 128 4.93 7.03 15.60
CA GLU A 128 5.83 5.90 15.91
C GLU A 128 5.10 4.57 15.92
N THR A 129 3.89 4.52 16.47
CA THR A 129 3.06 3.31 16.46
C THR A 129 2.61 2.97 15.04
N ALA A 130 2.14 3.97 14.28
CA ALA A 130 1.73 3.79 12.89
C ALA A 130 2.90 3.31 12.03
N ARG A 131 4.07 3.90 12.19
CA ARG A 131 5.31 3.49 11.53
C ARG A 131 5.65 2.03 11.84
N GLY A 132 5.56 1.62 13.11
CA GLY A 132 5.80 0.23 13.51
C GLY A 132 4.87 -0.76 12.82
N VAL A 133 3.60 -0.41 12.67
CA VAL A 133 2.62 -1.22 11.92
C VAL A 133 3.02 -1.33 10.44
N VAL A 134 3.34 -0.22 9.81
CA VAL A 134 3.79 -0.18 8.41
C VAL A 134 5.02 -1.07 8.23
N LEU A 135 6.04 -0.92 9.05
CA LEU A 135 7.29 -1.68 8.91
C LEU A 135 7.06 -3.18 9.07
N ARG A 136 6.19 -3.58 9.98
CA ARG A 136 5.85 -4.99 10.16
C ARG A 136 5.09 -5.56 8.97
N LEU A 137 4.05 -4.86 8.49
CA LEU A 137 3.23 -5.32 7.37
C LEU A 137 4.00 -5.36 6.05
N PHE A 138 4.89 -4.41 5.83
CA PHE A 138 5.65 -4.25 4.59
C PHE A 138 7.08 -4.80 4.66
N GLU A 139 7.46 -5.48 5.74
CA GLU A 139 8.82 -5.96 5.97
C GLU A 139 9.37 -6.74 4.78
N GLU A 140 8.64 -7.73 4.30
CA GLU A 140 9.06 -8.55 3.16
C GLU A 140 9.23 -7.71 1.90
N LYS A 141 8.28 -6.81 1.61
CA LYS A 141 8.34 -5.93 0.44
C LYS A 141 9.54 -4.98 0.49
N ILE A 142 9.85 -4.44 1.65
CA ILE A 142 11.01 -3.56 1.85
C ILE A 142 12.30 -4.34 1.64
N ASN A 143 12.41 -5.55 2.19
CA ASN A 143 13.60 -6.38 2.07
C ASN A 143 13.81 -6.92 0.65
N THR A 144 12.75 -7.25 -0.07
CA THR A 144 12.83 -7.80 -1.44
C THR A 144 12.87 -6.73 -2.52
N ALA A 145 12.57 -5.48 -2.23
CA ALA A 145 12.63 -4.38 -3.19
C ALA A 145 14.03 -4.24 -3.82
N SER A 146 15.08 -4.50 -3.06
CA SER A 146 16.46 -4.54 -3.56
C SER A 146 16.66 -5.59 -4.66
N ALA A 147 16.07 -6.78 -4.50
CA ALA A 147 16.14 -7.84 -5.52
C ALA A 147 15.38 -7.46 -6.80
N SER A 148 14.23 -6.79 -6.67
CA SER A 148 13.46 -6.31 -7.82
C SER A 148 14.24 -5.27 -8.63
N ASN A 149 14.99 -4.39 -7.97
CA ASN A 149 15.86 -3.41 -8.65
C ASN A 149 17.01 -4.07 -9.40
N ILE A 150 17.59 -5.14 -8.90
CA ILE A 150 18.63 -5.90 -9.59
C ILE A 150 18.09 -6.41 -10.95
N HIS A 151 16.88 -6.93 -10.99
CA HIS A 151 16.24 -7.37 -12.23
C HIS A 151 16.00 -6.24 -13.23
N ARG A 152 15.60 -5.06 -12.75
CA ARG A 152 15.45 -3.86 -13.61
C ARG A 152 16.78 -3.40 -14.17
N ASP A 153 17.83 -3.39 -13.37
CA ASP A 153 19.18 -3.04 -13.81
C ASP A 153 19.66 -4.00 -14.89
N TRP A 154 19.36 -5.28 -14.76
CA TRP A 154 19.65 -6.28 -15.79
C TRP A 154 18.96 -6.00 -17.12
N LYS A 155 17.68 -5.67 -17.11
CA LYS A 155 16.93 -5.33 -18.33
C LYS A 155 17.49 -4.08 -19.00
N THR A 156 17.76 -3.06 -18.22
CA THR A 156 18.35 -1.81 -18.70
C THR A 156 19.72 -2.06 -19.32
N THR A 157 20.59 -2.79 -18.63
CA THR A 157 21.93 -3.16 -19.11
C THR A 157 21.84 -3.93 -20.42
N LEU A 158 20.91 -4.89 -20.52
CA LEU A 158 20.70 -5.69 -21.72
C LEU A 158 20.24 -4.81 -22.89
N GLN A 159 19.32 -3.88 -22.67
CA GLN A 159 18.83 -2.95 -23.67
C GLN A 159 19.95 -2.01 -24.17
N GLU A 160 20.74 -1.46 -23.26
CA GLU A 160 21.87 -0.60 -23.56
C GLU A 160 22.90 -1.36 -24.42
N ARG A 161 23.22 -2.59 -24.03
CA ARG A 161 24.18 -3.40 -24.77
C ARG A 161 23.67 -3.81 -26.16
N ALA A 162 22.37 -4.09 -26.29
CA ALA A 162 21.75 -4.36 -27.58
C ALA A 162 21.84 -3.13 -28.50
N ALA A 163 21.62 -1.92 -27.95
CA ALA A 163 21.77 -0.67 -28.72
C ALA A 163 23.20 -0.42 -29.14
N GLU A 164 24.19 -0.63 -28.25
CA GLU A 164 25.64 -0.51 -28.59
C GLU A 164 26.06 -1.44 -29.71
N LEU A 165 25.56 -2.67 -29.71
CA LEU A 165 25.87 -3.70 -30.68
C LEU A 165 25.02 -3.61 -31.95
N LYS A 166 24.12 -2.61 -32.04
CA LYS A 166 23.18 -2.41 -33.16
C LYS A 166 22.27 -3.62 -33.43
N TYR A 167 21.93 -4.35 -32.38
CA TYR A 167 20.91 -5.39 -32.44
C TYR A 167 19.52 -4.80 -32.15
N PRO A 168 18.45 -5.47 -32.61
CA PRO A 168 17.10 -5.06 -32.22
C PRO A 168 16.95 -5.02 -30.73
N MET A 169 16.18 -4.03 -30.22
CA MET A 169 15.88 -3.94 -28.79
C MET A 169 15.14 -5.20 -28.33
N PRO A 170 15.48 -5.75 -27.14
CA PRO A 170 14.75 -6.89 -26.57
C PRO A 170 13.27 -6.56 -26.39
N VAL A 171 12.42 -7.52 -26.75
CA VAL A 171 10.98 -7.43 -26.52
C VAL A 171 10.66 -8.35 -25.34
N TYR A 172 9.98 -7.81 -24.34
CA TYR A 172 9.56 -8.54 -23.17
C TYR A 172 8.04 -8.75 -23.25
N ASP A 173 7.61 -10.00 -23.17
CA ASP A 173 6.19 -10.31 -23.08
C ASP A 173 5.65 -9.88 -21.71
N ALA A 174 4.48 -9.29 -21.73
CA ALA A 174 3.83 -8.77 -20.53
C ALA A 174 3.30 -9.89 -19.62
#